data_d6de819772abe020ac0f61e594119645
#
_entry.id   d6de819772abe020ac0f61e594119645
#
_cell.length_a   1.000
_cell.length_b   1.000
_cell.length_c   1.000
_cell.angle_alpha   90.00
_cell.angle_beta   90.00
_cell.angle_gamma   90.00
#
_symmetry.space_group_name_H-M   'P 1'
#
loop_
_entity.id
_entity.type
_entity.pdbx_description
1 polymer ?
#
loop_
_entity_poly.entity_id
_entity_poly.type
_entity_poly.pdbx_seq_one_letter_code
_entity_poly.pdbx_strand_id
1 'polypeptide(L)'
;MEVGKTRTRWPVSTYSRVVPGASRRVLVVDDNKVIRQLIRVNLELEGIEVVTAADGAECLEVVHQVRPDLVTLDVAMPRLGGLKTASRLRSDPRTRDLPLAIISACTQYEVENGLDVGVDAFLAKPFEPSELVRVVWKLIERRRCGSKGGRGDGRGVGGAERAAGHAGG
;
A
#
# COMPACT_ATOMS: atom_id res chain seq x y z
N MET A 1 -2.77 -41.63 -10.57
CA MET A 1 -3.49 -40.40 -10.98
C MET A 1 -2.81 -39.19 -10.35
N GLU A 2 -1.97 -38.58 -11.11
CA GLU A 2 -1.35 -37.33 -10.66
C GLU A 2 -2.30 -36.16 -10.92
N VAL A 3 -2.72 -35.51 -9.84
CA VAL A 3 -3.42 -34.23 -9.93
C VAL A 3 -2.37 -33.20 -10.24
N GLY A 4 -2.30 -32.77 -11.49
CA GLY A 4 -1.40 -31.74 -11.94
C GLY A 4 -1.62 -30.45 -11.15
N LYS A 5 -0.60 -30.02 -10.46
CA LYS A 5 -0.52 -28.68 -9.89
C LYS A 5 -0.58 -27.67 -11.04
N THR A 6 -1.75 -27.18 -11.35
CA THR A 6 -1.90 -26.03 -12.23
C THR A 6 -1.24 -24.84 -11.55
N ARG A 7 -0.01 -24.56 -11.93
CA ARG A 7 0.58 -23.25 -11.70
C ARG A 7 -0.29 -22.27 -12.46
N THR A 8 -1.07 -21.51 -11.73
CA THR A 8 -1.79 -20.37 -12.28
C THR A 8 -0.76 -19.38 -12.79
N ARG A 9 -0.45 -19.49 -14.05
CA ARG A 9 0.38 -18.53 -14.75
C ARG A 9 -0.49 -17.30 -14.95
N TRP A 10 -0.23 -16.24 -14.23
CA TRP A 10 -0.91 -14.98 -14.39
C TRP A 10 -0.76 -14.50 -15.83
N PRO A 11 -1.86 -14.16 -16.52
CA PRO A 11 -1.73 -13.64 -17.86
C PRO A 11 -0.98 -12.32 -17.80
N VAL A 12 0.21 -12.30 -18.37
CA VAL A 12 0.94 -11.07 -18.66
C VAL A 12 0.10 -10.32 -19.68
N SER A 13 -0.57 -9.28 -19.24
CA SER A 13 -1.29 -8.38 -20.13
C SER A 13 -0.29 -7.72 -21.08
N THR A 14 -0.46 -7.97 -22.37
CA THR A 14 0.47 -7.59 -23.44
C THR A 14 0.39 -6.10 -23.80
N TYR A 15 -0.20 -5.26 -22.96
CA TYR A 15 -0.29 -3.82 -23.15
C TYR A 15 0.34 -3.05 -22.00
N SER A 16 1.59 -3.37 -21.73
CA SER A 16 2.40 -2.49 -20.89
C SER A 16 3.36 -1.74 -21.80
N ARG A 17 3.06 -0.48 -22.03
CA ARG A 17 4.09 0.48 -22.37
C ARG A 17 4.97 0.61 -21.13
N VAL A 18 5.85 -0.37 -20.96
CA VAL A 18 6.77 -0.41 -19.84
C VAL A 18 7.73 0.75 -19.98
N VAL A 19 7.50 1.77 -19.20
CA VAL A 19 8.56 2.73 -18.89
C VAL A 19 9.56 1.99 -18.01
N PRO A 20 10.83 1.86 -18.41
CA PRO A 20 11.84 1.18 -17.60
C PRO A 20 12.02 1.94 -16.29
N GLY A 21 11.68 1.31 -15.17
CA GLY A 21 11.95 1.86 -13.85
C GLY A 21 10.78 1.90 -12.88
N ALA A 22 10.37 0.73 -12.39
CA ALA A 22 9.40 0.47 -11.34
C ALA A 22 7.93 0.39 -11.81
N SER A 23 7.46 -0.82 -12.07
CA SER A 23 6.03 -1.12 -12.14
C SER A 23 5.40 -0.78 -10.79
N ARG A 24 4.36 0.01 -10.82
CA ARG A 24 3.55 0.35 -9.65
C ARG A 24 2.46 -0.69 -9.54
N ARG A 25 2.34 -1.29 -8.39
CA ARG A 25 1.42 -2.39 -8.14
C ARG A 25 0.48 -2.07 -7.01
N VAL A 26 -0.81 -2.30 -7.24
CA VAL A 26 -1.86 -2.12 -6.24
C VAL A 26 -2.56 -3.45 -6.00
N LEU A 27 -2.73 -3.80 -4.73
CA LEU A 27 -3.55 -4.93 -4.31
C LEU A 27 -4.94 -4.41 -3.95
N VAL A 28 -5.94 -4.83 -4.71
CA VAL A 28 -7.34 -4.42 -4.54
C VAL A 28 -8.12 -5.52 -3.83
N VAL A 29 -8.65 -5.21 -2.66
CA VAL A 29 -9.36 -6.15 -1.79
C VAL A 29 -10.80 -5.71 -1.60
N ASP A 30 -11.73 -6.42 -2.21
CA ASP A 30 -13.16 -6.17 -2.14
C ASP A 30 -13.91 -7.48 -2.43
N ASP A 31 -14.95 -7.81 -1.69
CA ASP A 31 -15.74 -9.02 -1.91
C ASP A 31 -16.66 -8.90 -3.14
N ASN A 32 -17.02 -7.68 -3.52
CA ASN A 32 -17.83 -7.43 -4.70
C ASN A 32 -16.98 -7.51 -5.99
N LYS A 33 -17.20 -8.54 -6.79
CA LYS A 33 -16.50 -8.77 -8.04
C LYS A 33 -16.61 -7.61 -9.03
N VAL A 34 -17.77 -6.95 -9.08
CA VAL A 34 -18.02 -5.83 -10.00
C VAL A 34 -17.18 -4.62 -9.59
N ILE A 35 -17.15 -4.31 -8.31
CA ILE A 35 -16.33 -3.21 -7.76
C ILE A 35 -14.84 -3.49 -7.96
N ARG A 36 -14.39 -4.72 -7.66
CA ARG A 36 -13.00 -5.12 -7.91
C ARG A 36 -12.59 -4.90 -9.36
N GLN A 37 -13.43 -5.32 -10.28
CA GLN A 37 -13.18 -5.17 -11.72
C GLN A 37 -13.20 -3.70 -12.15
N LEU A 38 -14.11 -2.91 -11.62
CA LEU A 38 -14.17 -1.47 -11.88
C LEU A 38 -12.88 -0.77 -11.44
N ILE A 39 -12.43 -1.02 -10.23
CA ILE A 39 -11.18 -0.47 -9.70
C ILE A 39 -10.00 -0.92 -10.55
N ARG A 40 -9.93 -2.22 -10.84
CA ARG A 40 -8.86 -2.80 -11.66
C ARG A 40 -8.73 -2.12 -13.01
N VAL A 41 -9.82 -2.04 -13.78
CA VAL A 41 -9.80 -1.47 -15.13
C VAL A 41 -9.34 -0.02 -15.09
N ASN A 42 -9.86 0.78 -14.17
CA ASN A 42 -9.48 2.19 -14.06
C ASN A 42 -7.99 2.39 -13.73
N LEU A 43 -7.45 1.58 -12.83
CA LEU A 43 -6.04 1.66 -12.46
C LEU A 43 -5.11 1.12 -13.57
N GLU A 44 -5.51 0.04 -14.24
CA GLU A 44 -4.74 -0.50 -15.37
C GLU A 44 -4.67 0.47 -16.55
N LEU A 45 -5.73 1.24 -16.81
CA LEU A 45 -5.74 2.32 -17.81
C LEU A 45 -4.69 3.41 -17.49
N GLU A 46 -4.37 3.61 -16.24
CA GLU A 46 -3.33 4.54 -15.78
C GLU A 46 -1.92 3.92 -15.74
N GLY A 47 -1.76 2.71 -16.24
CA GLY A 47 -0.48 2.02 -16.26
C GLY A 47 -0.06 1.39 -14.93
N ILE A 48 -1.01 1.20 -14.01
CA ILE A 48 -0.79 0.56 -12.71
C ILE A 48 -1.08 -0.94 -12.84
N GLU A 49 -0.19 -1.77 -12.35
CA GLU A 49 -0.42 -3.22 -12.25
C GLU A 49 -1.36 -3.50 -11.08
N VAL A 50 -2.42 -4.28 -11.32
CA VAL A 50 -3.42 -4.59 -10.30
C VAL A 50 -3.48 -6.08 -10.03
N VAL A 51 -3.40 -6.44 -8.76
CA VAL A 51 -3.71 -7.78 -8.24
C VAL A 51 -4.95 -7.65 -7.37
N THR A 52 -5.83 -8.61 -7.40
CA THR A 52 -7.09 -8.59 -6.66
C THR A 52 -7.16 -9.70 -5.63
N ALA A 53 -7.84 -9.43 -4.51
CA ALA A 53 -8.21 -10.40 -3.50
C ALA A 53 -9.70 -10.22 -3.13
N ALA A 54 -10.39 -11.32 -2.83
CA ALA A 54 -11.82 -11.31 -2.57
C ALA A 54 -12.17 -10.98 -1.11
N ASP A 55 -11.23 -11.09 -0.21
CA ASP A 55 -11.38 -10.77 1.22
C ASP A 55 -10.03 -10.53 1.91
N GLY A 56 -10.11 -10.18 3.19
CA GLY A 56 -8.92 -9.88 3.97
C GLY A 56 -8.01 -11.08 4.23
N ALA A 57 -8.56 -12.29 4.31
CA ALA A 57 -7.75 -13.49 4.50
C ALA A 57 -6.88 -13.76 3.27
N GLU A 58 -7.46 -13.69 2.07
CA GLU A 58 -6.73 -13.82 0.81
C GLU A 58 -5.68 -12.69 0.66
N CYS A 59 -6.02 -11.47 1.05
CA CYS A 59 -5.09 -10.35 1.06
C CYS A 59 -3.82 -10.68 1.87
N LEU A 60 -3.96 -11.19 3.08
CA LEU A 60 -2.84 -11.54 3.95
C LEU A 60 -2.01 -12.71 3.41
N GLU A 61 -2.63 -13.64 2.69
CA GLU A 61 -1.92 -14.75 2.04
C GLU A 61 -1.03 -14.28 0.89
N VAL A 62 -1.50 -13.33 0.09
CA VAL A 62 -0.82 -12.94 -1.15
C VAL A 62 0.06 -11.70 -1.03
N VAL A 63 -0.14 -10.85 -0.03
CA VAL A 63 0.54 -9.55 0.09
C VAL A 63 2.06 -9.63 0.05
N HIS A 64 2.64 -10.65 0.63
CA HIS A 64 4.10 -10.82 0.67
C HIS A 64 4.69 -11.25 -0.66
N GLN A 65 3.93 -11.98 -1.47
CA GLN A 65 4.34 -12.40 -2.82
C GLN A 65 4.10 -11.30 -3.83
N VAL A 66 2.97 -10.60 -3.71
CA VAL A 66 2.58 -9.50 -4.59
C VAL A 66 3.50 -8.29 -4.42
N ARG A 67 3.89 -7.98 -3.20
CA ARG A 67 4.68 -6.78 -2.84
C ARG A 67 4.09 -5.50 -3.43
N PRO A 68 2.85 -5.16 -3.08
CA PRO A 68 2.20 -3.98 -3.64
C PRO A 68 2.81 -2.68 -3.10
N ASP A 69 2.61 -1.60 -3.83
CA ASP A 69 2.94 -0.25 -3.38
C ASP A 69 1.80 0.38 -2.58
N LEU A 70 0.60 -0.18 -2.70
CA LEU A 70 -0.61 0.26 -2.03
C LEU A 70 -1.59 -0.91 -1.93
N VAL A 71 -2.34 -0.96 -0.85
CA VAL A 71 -3.51 -1.86 -0.69
C VAL A 71 -4.77 -1.02 -0.55
N THR A 72 -5.80 -1.35 -1.32
CA THR A 72 -7.15 -0.83 -1.13
C THR A 72 -8.01 -1.88 -0.46
N LEU A 73 -8.78 -1.50 0.54
CA LEU A 73 -9.57 -2.40 1.37
C LEU A 73 -11.03 -1.94 1.45
N ASP A 74 -11.97 -2.83 1.15
CA ASP A 74 -13.34 -2.69 1.58
C ASP A 74 -13.48 -3.07 3.06
N VAL A 75 -14.39 -2.44 3.80
CA VAL A 75 -14.59 -2.73 5.23
C VAL A 75 -15.43 -3.98 5.43
N ALA A 76 -16.57 -4.04 4.78
CA ALA A 76 -17.54 -5.12 4.95
C ALA A 76 -17.27 -6.31 4.04
N MET A 77 -16.42 -7.22 4.48
CA MET A 77 -16.07 -8.43 3.74
C MET A 77 -16.26 -9.68 4.60
N PRO A 78 -16.61 -10.85 3.99
CA PRO A 78 -16.68 -12.11 4.70
C PRO A 78 -15.28 -12.57 5.16
N ARG A 79 -15.24 -13.51 6.09
CA ARG A 79 -14.04 -14.10 6.72
C ARG A 79 -13.20 -13.10 7.51
N LEU A 80 -12.63 -12.08 6.86
CA LEU A 80 -11.85 -11.04 7.51
C LEU A 80 -12.15 -9.69 6.89
N GLY A 81 -12.74 -8.78 7.67
CA GLY A 81 -13.09 -7.42 7.24
C GLY A 81 -11.87 -6.51 7.07
N GLY A 82 -12.06 -5.41 6.35
CA GLY A 82 -10.97 -4.50 5.97
C GLY A 82 -10.24 -3.86 7.15
N LEU A 83 -10.93 -3.47 8.21
CA LEU A 83 -10.29 -2.86 9.39
C LEU A 83 -9.40 -3.86 10.13
N LYS A 84 -9.84 -5.10 10.27
CA LYS A 84 -9.02 -6.17 10.86
C LYS A 84 -7.83 -6.52 9.99
N THR A 85 -8.03 -6.53 8.67
CA THR A 85 -6.95 -6.74 7.71
C THR A 85 -5.91 -5.62 7.81
N ALA A 86 -6.34 -4.38 7.85
CA ALA A 86 -5.47 -3.22 8.06
C ALA A 86 -4.66 -3.33 9.36
N SER A 87 -5.31 -3.70 10.46
CA SER A 87 -4.66 -3.91 11.75
C SER A 87 -3.56 -4.98 11.66
N ARG A 88 -3.82 -6.09 11.00
CA ARG A 88 -2.83 -7.16 10.80
C ARG A 88 -1.66 -6.72 9.91
N LEU A 89 -1.94 -5.98 8.85
CA LEU A 89 -0.89 -5.41 7.99
C LEU A 89 0.02 -4.45 8.77
N ARG A 90 -0.55 -3.63 9.66
CA ARG A 90 0.21 -2.72 10.52
C ARG A 90 1.04 -3.44 11.58
N SER A 91 0.61 -4.61 12.03
CA SER A 91 1.29 -5.42 13.03
C SER A 91 2.47 -6.24 12.47
N ASP A 92 2.51 -6.45 11.16
CA ASP A 92 3.60 -7.17 10.49
C ASP A 92 4.72 -6.18 10.08
N PRO A 93 5.96 -6.37 10.56
CA PRO A 93 7.08 -5.49 10.21
C PRO A 93 7.34 -5.35 8.70
N ARG A 94 6.93 -6.32 7.90
CA ARG A 94 7.11 -6.32 6.45
C ARG A 94 6.08 -5.46 5.71
N THR A 95 4.94 -5.18 6.33
CA THR A 95 3.81 -4.46 5.71
C THR A 95 3.35 -3.24 6.50
N ARG A 96 3.92 -2.98 7.68
CA ARG A 96 3.49 -1.87 8.55
C ARG A 96 3.57 -0.49 7.91
N ASP A 97 4.48 -0.28 6.98
CA ASP A 97 4.68 1.00 6.28
C ASP A 97 3.99 1.05 4.92
N LEU A 98 3.24 0.00 4.58
CA LEU A 98 2.51 -0.10 3.33
C LEU A 98 1.31 0.87 3.33
N PRO A 99 1.18 1.76 2.33
CA PRO A 99 0.01 2.63 2.23
C PRO A 99 -1.28 1.82 2.15
N LEU A 100 -2.27 2.21 2.93
CA LEU A 100 -3.60 1.59 3.00
C LEU A 100 -4.67 2.63 2.71
N ALA A 101 -5.58 2.31 1.81
CA ALA A 101 -6.77 3.09 1.52
C ALA A 101 -8.04 2.27 1.77
N ILE A 102 -8.99 2.82 2.51
CA ILE A 102 -10.32 2.24 2.67
C ILE A 102 -11.22 2.76 1.54
N ILE A 103 -11.87 1.84 0.84
CA ILE A 103 -12.89 2.14 -0.18
C ILE A 103 -14.19 1.45 0.25
N SER A 104 -15.06 2.19 0.91
CA SER A 104 -16.29 1.64 1.51
C SER A 104 -17.38 2.71 1.60
N ALA A 105 -18.47 2.45 2.33
CA ALA A 105 -19.47 3.46 2.64
C ALA A 105 -18.90 4.66 3.42
N CYS A 106 -17.73 4.52 4.02
CA CYS A 106 -17.04 5.54 4.82
C CYS A 106 -17.94 6.14 5.91
N THR A 107 -18.62 5.29 6.66
CA THR A 107 -19.37 5.70 7.84
C THR A 107 -18.41 6.34 8.86
N GLN A 108 -18.93 7.16 9.75
CA GLN A 108 -18.14 7.75 10.82
C GLN A 108 -17.37 6.69 11.62
N TYR A 109 -18.04 5.58 11.93
CA TYR A 109 -17.42 4.43 12.62
C TYR A 109 -16.24 3.85 11.84
N GLU A 110 -16.38 3.64 10.53
CA GLU A 110 -15.31 3.10 9.68
C GLU A 110 -14.11 4.05 9.59
N VAL A 111 -14.37 5.34 9.48
CA VAL A 111 -13.30 6.37 9.42
C VAL A 111 -12.55 6.47 10.74
N GLU A 112 -13.24 6.56 11.88
CA GLU A 112 -12.63 6.65 13.20
C GLU A 112 -11.75 5.41 13.49
N ASN A 113 -12.29 4.21 13.29
CA ASN A 113 -11.53 2.98 13.50
C ASN A 113 -10.39 2.81 12.50
N GLY A 114 -10.56 3.26 11.26
CA GLY A 114 -9.50 3.25 10.27
C GLY A 114 -8.34 4.18 10.62
N LEU A 115 -8.64 5.36 11.14
CA LEU A 115 -7.62 6.30 11.64
C LEU A 115 -6.85 5.71 12.82
N ASP A 116 -7.54 5.07 13.76
CA ASP A 116 -6.92 4.41 14.92
C ASP A 116 -5.98 3.28 14.51
N VAL A 117 -6.31 2.56 13.46
CA VAL A 117 -5.46 1.49 12.88
C VAL A 117 -4.29 2.06 12.07
N GLY A 118 -4.39 3.28 11.59
CA GLY A 118 -3.38 3.92 10.75
C GLY A 118 -3.61 3.74 9.25
N VAL A 119 -4.85 3.82 8.81
CA VAL A 119 -5.22 3.90 7.40
C VAL A 119 -4.88 5.30 6.87
N ASP A 120 -4.33 5.36 5.66
CA ASP A 120 -3.78 6.60 5.09
C ASP A 120 -4.81 7.42 4.30
N ALA A 121 -5.83 6.80 3.76
CA ALA A 121 -6.88 7.48 2.99
C ALA A 121 -8.21 6.73 3.01
N PHE A 122 -9.27 7.48 2.74
CA PHE A 122 -10.64 6.99 2.65
C PHE A 122 -11.28 7.48 1.36
N LEU A 123 -11.98 6.59 0.66
CA LEU A 123 -12.77 6.90 -0.52
C LEU A 123 -14.17 6.31 -0.36
N ALA A 124 -15.17 7.18 -0.34
CA ALA A 124 -16.55 6.77 -0.16
C ALA A 124 -17.15 6.15 -1.44
N LYS A 125 -17.89 5.06 -1.30
CA LYS A 125 -18.71 4.50 -2.38
C LYS A 125 -20.07 5.19 -2.40
N PRO A 126 -20.63 5.52 -3.57
CA PRO A 126 -20.02 5.43 -4.90
C PRO A 126 -18.96 6.50 -5.14
N PHE A 127 -17.92 6.17 -5.88
CA PHE A 127 -16.81 7.07 -6.20
C PHE A 127 -16.68 7.30 -7.72
N GLU A 128 -16.15 8.45 -8.08
CA GLU A 128 -15.75 8.72 -9.46
C GLU A 128 -14.39 8.08 -9.76
N PRO A 129 -14.20 7.53 -10.97
CA PRO A 129 -12.91 6.93 -11.36
C PRO A 129 -11.71 7.88 -11.19
N SER A 130 -11.90 9.17 -11.46
CA SER A 130 -10.89 10.19 -11.28
C SER A 130 -10.47 10.40 -9.82
N GLU A 131 -11.40 10.27 -8.87
CA GLU A 131 -11.11 10.35 -7.45
C GLU A 131 -10.28 9.16 -6.98
N LEU A 132 -10.65 7.95 -7.44
CA LEU A 132 -9.90 6.73 -7.18
C LEU A 132 -8.45 6.86 -7.65
N VAL A 133 -8.25 7.24 -8.90
CA VAL A 133 -6.93 7.42 -9.51
C VAL A 133 -6.10 8.43 -8.74
N ARG A 134 -6.68 9.57 -8.39
CA ARG A 134 -6.01 10.62 -7.61
C ARG A 134 -5.54 10.14 -6.24
N VAL A 135 -6.40 9.44 -5.49
CA VAL A 135 -6.06 8.90 -4.16
C VAL A 135 -4.94 7.87 -4.27
N VAL A 136 -5.02 6.97 -5.23
CA VAL A 136 -4.01 5.94 -5.46
C VAL A 136 -2.65 6.54 -5.79
N TRP A 137 -2.58 7.47 -6.73
CA TRP A 137 -1.34 8.14 -7.10
C TRP A 137 -0.72 8.90 -5.94
N LYS A 138 -1.52 9.65 -5.20
CA LYS A 138 -1.07 10.42 -4.03
C LYS A 138 -0.40 9.52 -2.98
N LEU A 139 -0.96 8.35 -2.71
CA LEU A 139 -0.40 7.42 -1.74
C LEU A 139 0.87 6.72 -2.23
N ILE A 140 0.90 6.32 -3.50
CA ILE A 140 2.09 5.71 -4.11
C ILE A 140 3.27 6.68 -4.10
N GLU A 141 3.04 7.94 -4.43
CA GLU A 141 4.07 8.98 -4.46
C GLU A 141 4.60 9.30 -3.05
N ARG A 142 3.74 9.35 -2.04
CA ARG A 142 4.14 9.56 -0.63
C ARG A 142 5.12 8.49 -0.16
N ARG A 143 4.88 7.23 -0.50
CA ARG A 143 5.79 6.13 -0.15
C ARG A 143 7.19 6.33 -0.75
N ARG A 144 7.28 6.80 -1.99
CA ARG A 144 8.56 7.04 -2.68
C ARG A 144 9.36 8.18 -2.04
N CYS A 145 8.70 9.23 -1.58
CA CYS A 145 9.35 10.34 -0.89
C CYS A 145 9.86 9.95 0.51
N GLY A 146 9.11 9.13 1.25
CA GLY A 146 9.51 8.61 2.57
C GLY A 146 10.70 7.66 2.52
N SER A 147 10.85 6.92 1.43
CA SER A 147 11.94 5.94 1.22
C SER A 147 13.30 6.57 0.95
N LYS A 148 13.37 7.85 0.59
CA LYS A 148 14.61 8.57 0.29
C LYS A 148 15.22 9.28 1.50
N GLY A 149 14.53 9.33 2.65
CA GLY A 149 14.98 10.03 3.86
C GLY A 149 15.85 9.24 4.82
N GLY A 150 16.23 8.01 4.51
CA GLY A 150 16.91 7.10 5.43
C GLY A 150 18.39 6.84 5.17
N ARG A 151 19.12 7.80 4.62
CA ARG A 151 20.60 7.77 4.66
C ARG A 151 21.11 9.07 5.25
N GLY A 152 20.96 9.19 6.55
CA GLY A 152 21.73 10.15 7.34
C GLY A 152 23.18 9.70 7.36
N ASP A 153 23.98 10.41 6.62
CA ASP A 153 25.43 10.29 6.63
C ASP A 153 25.93 10.77 7.99
N GLY A 154 26.25 9.82 8.84
CA GLY A 154 26.88 10.06 10.13
C GLY A 154 28.36 10.30 9.94
N ARG A 155 28.78 11.44 9.42
CA ARG A 155 30.15 11.89 9.57
C ARG A 155 30.28 12.68 10.85
N GLY A 156 30.77 12.03 11.88
CA GLY A 156 31.31 12.68 13.06
C GLY A 156 32.47 13.58 12.66
N VAL A 157 32.31 14.84 12.94
CA VAL A 157 33.46 15.77 12.96
C VAL A 157 33.83 15.93 14.42
N GLY A 158 34.85 15.20 14.82
CA GLY A 158 35.57 15.49 16.04
C GLY A 158 36.35 16.79 15.90
N GLY A 159 35.87 17.81 16.55
CA GLY A 159 36.62 19.04 16.77
C GLY A 159 37.09 19.09 18.21
N ALA A 160 38.32 18.68 18.42
CA ALA A 160 38.98 18.95 19.68
C ALA A 160 39.46 20.41 19.66
N GLU A 161 38.89 21.21 20.52
CA GLU A 161 39.42 22.54 20.77
C GLU A 161 39.98 22.61 22.18
N ARG A 162 41.23 22.82 22.25
CA ARG A 162 41.99 23.06 23.48
C ARG A 162 41.80 24.49 23.92
N ALA A 163 41.29 24.67 25.06
CA ALA A 163 41.44 25.95 25.74
C ALA A 163 42.69 25.90 26.62
N ALA A 164 43.71 26.62 26.24
CA ALA A 164 44.81 26.88 27.09
C ALA A 164 44.46 28.09 27.99
N GLY A 165 44.28 27.82 29.26
CA GLY A 165 44.21 28.86 30.24
C GLY A 165 45.62 29.24 30.67
N HIS A 166 45.94 30.49 30.62
CA HIS A 166 47.13 31.01 31.25
C HIS A 166 46.71 31.89 32.45
N ALA A 167 47.18 31.48 33.61
CA ALA A 167 47.13 32.28 34.79
C ALA A 167 48.49 32.97 34.92
N GLY A 168 48.47 34.21 35.19
CA GLY A 168 49.66 34.97 35.49
C GLY A 168 49.43 36.02 36.54
N GLY A 169 50.26 36.02 37.57
CA GLY A 169 50.49 37.12 38.44
C GLY A 169 49.96 37.04 39.82
#